data_ed7078f5306d840cb56df80872fa8936
#
_entry.id   ed7078f5306d840cb56df80872fa8936
#
_cell.length_a   1.000
_cell.length_b   1.000
_cell.length_c   1.000
_cell.angle_alpha   90.00
_cell.angle_beta   90.00
_cell.angle_gamma   90.00
#
_symmetry.space_group_name_H-M   'P 1'
#
loop_
_entity.id
_entity.type
_entity.pdbx_description
1 polymer ?
#
loop_
_entity_poly.entity_id
_entity_poly.type
_entity_poly.pdbx_seq_one_letter_code
_entity_poly.pdbx_strand_id
1 'polypeptide(L)'
;GLDKLYEMAKKIDEKATLAISCNDKKRIIRILEIYHSTGKTKTEQEIESRKNEVPYNYIVFAINMDREKLYDRINRRVNIMLEEGLIEEVELLLKKYKEFPTAMQGLGYKEVIEYINGHITKEEMIEKIKGETRKYAKRQLTWFRKNKQTIWLNGLDDIQNNLKIILEEYK
;
A
#
# COMPACT_ATOMS: atom_id res chain seq x y z
N GLY A 1 -27.60 -5.18 -2.02
CA GLY A 1 -26.41 -5.97 -1.78
C GLY A 1 -25.30 -5.66 -2.77
N LEU A 2 -24.16 -6.31 -2.65
CA LEU A 2 -22.96 -6.06 -3.48
C LEU A 2 -23.22 -6.37 -4.96
N ASP A 3 -23.97 -7.45 -5.25
CA ASP A 3 -24.33 -7.84 -6.61
C ASP A 3 -25.08 -6.72 -7.35
N LYS A 4 -26.01 -6.05 -6.64
CA LYS A 4 -26.75 -4.94 -7.23
C LYS A 4 -25.85 -3.76 -7.57
N LEU A 5 -24.86 -3.46 -6.71
CA LEU A 5 -23.87 -2.42 -6.98
C LEU A 5 -22.95 -2.80 -8.15
N TYR A 6 -22.58 -4.07 -8.26
CA TYR A 6 -21.80 -4.58 -9.39
C TYR A 6 -22.54 -4.42 -10.73
N GLU A 7 -23.82 -4.81 -10.78
CA GLU A 7 -24.66 -4.62 -11.97
C GLU A 7 -24.88 -3.15 -12.33
N MET A 8 -24.99 -2.27 -11.33
CA MET A 8 -25.05 -0.82 -11.58
C MET A 8 -23.75 -0.31 -12.17
N ALA A 9 -22.61 -0.69 -11.60
CA ALA A 9 -21.30 -0.32 -12.12
C ALA A 9 -21.08 -0.84 -13.54
N LYS A 10 -21.51 -2.07 -13.83
CA LYS A 10 -21.41 -2.67 -15.15
C LYS A 10 -22.22 -1.92 -16.21
N LYS A 11 -23.43 -1.45 -15.87
CA LYS A 11 -24.24 -0.62 -16.77
C LYS A 11 -23.60 0.74 -17.08
N ILE A 12 -22.82 1.29 -16.16
CA ILE A 12 -22.16 2.59 -16.30
C ILE A 12 -20.83 2.46 -17.03
N ASP A 13 -19.99 1.49 -16.62
CA ASP A 13 -18.64 1.26 -17.15
C ASP A 13 -18.33 -0.24 -17.17
N GLU A 14 -18.80 -0.90 -18.22
CA GLU A 14 -18.61 -2.35 -18.37
C GLU A 14 -17.13 -2.71 -18.40
N LYS A 15 -16.31 -1.94 -19.13
CA LYS A 15 -14.87 -2.20 -19.28
C LYS A 15 -14.13 -2.14 -17.96
N ALA A 16 -14.36 -1.11 -17.15
CA ALA A 16 -13.74 -1.00 -15.84
C ALA A 16 -14.26 -2.07 -14.87
N THR A 17 -15.54 -2.45 -15.00
CA THR A 17 -16.17 -3.44 -14.11
C THR A 17 -15.68 -4.84 -14.40
N LEU A 18 -15.52 -5.23 -15.67
CA LEU A 18 -14.97 -6.54 -16.06
C LEU A 18 -13.49 -6.72 -15.66
N ALA A 19 -12.77 -5.62 -15.44
CA ALA A 19 -11.37 -5.66 -14.99
C ALA A 19 -11.20 -5.91 -13.47
N ILE A 20 -12.30 -6.01 -12.72
CA ILE A 20 -12.28 -6.20 -11.25
C ILE A 20 -13.13 -7.40 -10.83
N SER A 21 -12.85 -7.95 -9.64
CA SER A 21 -13.69 -9.00 -9.05
C SER A 21 -15.05 -8.44 -8.63
N CYS A 22 -16.12 -9.21 -8.83
CA CYS A 22 -17.47 -8.89 -8.35
C CYS A 22 -17.55 -8.77 -6.80
N ASN A 23 -16.55 -9.32 -6.09
CA ASN A 23 -16.42 -9.22 -4.63
C ASN A 23 -15.59 -8.01 -4.17
N ASP A 24 -15.00 -7.24 -5.09
CA ASP A 24 -14.20 -6.07 -4.74
C ASP A 24 -15.10 -4.83 -4.51
N LYS A 25 -15.74 -4.81 -3.35
CA LYS A 25 -16.64 -3.73 -2.93
C LYS A 25 -16.04 -2.33 -3.11
N LYS A 26 -14.75 -2.17 -2.74
CA LYS A 26 -14.10 -0.84 -2.79
C LYS A 26 -13.96 -0.35 -4.23
N ARG A 27 -13.55 -1.21 -5.15
CA ARG A 27 -13.39 -0.86 -6.57
C ARG A 27 -14.74 -0.65 -7.26
N ILE A 28 -15.74 -1.46 -6.93
CA ILE A 28 -17.11 -1.29 -7.46
C ILE A 28 -17.67 0.08 -7.05
N ILE A 29 -17.58 0.42 -5.76
CA ILE A 29 -18.03 1.73 -5.25
C ILE A 29 -17.26 2.85 -5.95
N ARG A 30 -15.94 2.71 -6.13
CA ARG A 30 -15.11 3.74 -6.77
C ARG A 30 -15.54 4.03 -8.22
N ILE A 31 -15.96 3.02 -8.99
CA ILE A 31 -16.50 3.23 -10.35
C ILE A 31 -17.78 4.09 -10.29
N LEU A 32 -18.69 3.77 -9.36
CA LEU A 32 -19.93 4.51 -9.18
C LEU A 32 -19.69 5.95 -8.69
N GLU A 33 -18.80 6.13 -7.71
CA GLU A 33 -18.43 7.46 -7.20
C GLU A 33 -17.89 8.39 -8.29
N ILE A 34 -16.97 7.89 -9.12
CA ILE A 34 -16.39 8.65 -10.22
C ILE A 34 -17.50 9.13 -11.15
N TYR A 35 -18.40 8.26 -11.57
CA TYR A 35 -19.50 8.62 -12.46
C TYR A 35 -20.45 9.63 -11.83
N HIS A 36 -20.88 9.39 -10.59
CA HIS A 36 -21.81 10.28 -9.90
C HIS A 36 -21.22 11.67 -9.59
N SER A 37 -19.91 11.73 -9.35
CA SER A 37 -19.26 13.01 -9.03
C SER A 37 -18.86 13.83 -10.27
N THR A 38 -18.57 13.17 -11.41
CA THR A 38 -17.99 13.84 -12.57
C THR A 38 -18.82 13.73 -13.85
N GLY A 39 -19.84 12.88 -13.87
CA GLY A 39 -20.60 12.55 -15.08
C GLY A 39 -19.84 11.71 -16.12
N LYS A 40 -18.56 11.37 -15.85
CA LYS A 40 -17.70 10.58 -16.75
C LYS A 40 -17.45 9.20 -16.16
N THR A 41 -17.32 8.20 -17.03
CA THR A 41 -16.90 6.87 -16.60
C THR A 41 -15.43 6.86 -16.18
N LYS A 42 -15.05 5.87 -15.36
CA LYS A 42 -13.64 5.65 -14.99
C LYS A 42 -12.77 5.40 -16.23
N THR A 43 -13.29 4.63 -17.21
CA THR A 43 -12.62 4.36 -18.47
C THR A 43 -12.37 5.64 -19.29
N GLU A 44 -13.35 6.54 -19.37
CA GLU A 44 -13.18 7.84 -20.05
C GLU A 44 -12.11 8.70 -19.36
N GLN A 45 -12.13 8.79 -18.02
CA GLN A 45 -11.11 9.55 -17.28
C GLN A 45 -9.70 8.98 -17.48
N GLU A 46 -9.55 7.65 -17.50
CA GLU A 46 -8.26 7.01 -17.78
C GLU A 46 -7.76 7.32 -19.19
N ILE A 47 -8.64 7.35 -20.19
CA ILE A 47 -8.30 7.70 -21.54
C ILE A 47 -7.90 9.18 -21.63
N GLU A 48 -8.66 10.08 -21.02
CA GLU A 48 -8.35 11.51 -21.00
C GLU A 48 -7.03 11.80 -20.30
N SER A 49 -6.78 11.18 -19.15
CA SER A 49 -5.53 11.39 -18.41
C SER A 49 -4.28 10.96 -19.17
N ARG A 50 -4.41 9.99 -20.07
CA ARG A 50 -3.30 9.51 -20.92
C ARG A 50 -3.08 10.37 -22.16
N LYS A 51 -4.04 11.22 -22.56
CA LYS A 51 -3.89 12.14 -23.69
C LYS A 51 -3.04 13.35 -23.35
N ASN A 52 -3.01 13.74 -22.10
CA ASN A 52 -2.19 14.86 -21.66
C ASN A 52 -0.74 14.41 -21.55
N GLU A 53 0.15 15.09 -22.27
CA GLU A 53 1.58 14.89 -22.06
C GLU A 53 1.94 15.23 -20.62
N VAL A 54 2.75 14.38 -20.01
CA VAL A 54 3.22 14.61 -18.66
C VAL A 54 4.22 15.77 -18.71
N PRO A 55 3.97 16.91 -18.03
CA PRO A 55 4.78 18.12 -18.17
C PRO A 55 6.15 18.03 -17.49
N TYR A 56 6.51 16.86 -16.95
CA TYR A 56 7.77 16.64 -16.24
C TYR A 56 8.48 15.39 -16.73
N ASN A 57 9.80 15.43 -16.70
CA ASN A 57 10.64 14.24 -16.85
C ASN A 57 10.79 13.59 -15.47
N TYR A 58 10.46 12.30 -15.36
CA TYR A 58 10.58 11.55 -14.12
C TYR A 58 11.76 10.58 -14.20
N ILE A 59 12.59 10.62 -13.19
CA ILE A 59 13.57 9.57 -12.93
C ILE A 59 13.10 8.82 -11.69
N VAL A 60 12.90 7.52 -11.81
CA VAL A 60 12.38 6.69 -10.72
C VAL A 60 13.51 5.86 -10.14
N PHE A 61 13.87 6.13 -8.90
CA PHE A 61 14.81 5.34 -8.13
C PHE A 61 14.06 4.45 -7.14
N ALA A 62 14.51 3.22 -6.98
CA ALA A 62 14.00 2.30 -5.96
C ALA A 62 15.16 1.63 -5.23
N ILE A 63 15.05 1.55 -3.91
CA ILE A 63 16.04 0.88 -3.08
C ILE A 63 15.71 -0.61 -3.01
N ASN A 64 16.70 -1.45 -3.32
CA ASN A 64 16.61 -2.89 -3.16
C ASN A 64 17.76 -3.39 -2.30
N MET A 65 17.57 -4.54 -1.67
CA MET A 65 18.61 -5.25 -0.93
C MET A 65 18.33 -6.75 -0.99
N ASP A 66 19.29 -7.53 -0.57
CA ASP A 66 19.14 -8.97 -0.39
C ASP A 66 17.89 -9.30 0.45
N ARG A 67 17.18 -10.36 0.06
CA ARG A 67 15.90 -10.74 0.67
C ARG A 67 16.03 -11.08 2.14
N GLU A 68 17.08 -11.81 2.52
CA GLU A 68 17.29 -12.25 3.90
C GLU A 68 17.58 -11.03 4.78
N LYS A 69 18.47 -10.16 4.32
CA LYS A 69 18.81 -8.89 5.00
C LYS A 69 17.59 -7.96 5.13
N LEU A 70 16.74 -7.90 4.12
CA LEU A 70 15.48 -7.15 4.20
C LEU A 70 14.56 -7.73 5.26
N TYR A 71 14.43 -9.05 5.33
CA TYR A 71 13.57 -9.72 6.31
C TYR A 71 14.10 -9.56 7.73
N ASP A 72 15.41 -9.64 7.95
CA ASP A 72 16.04 -9.37 9.24
C ASP A 72 15.82 -7.93 9.68
N ARG A 73 15.95 -6.98 8.77
CA ARG A 73 15.67 -5.57 9.04
C ARG A 73 14.21 -5.34 9.42
N ILE A 74 13.28 -5.98 8.72
CA ILE A 74 11.84 -5.92 9.03
C ILE A 74 11.59 -6.49 10.43
N ASN A 75 12.12 -7.68 10.72
CA ASN A 75 11.91 -8.33 12.00
C ASN A 75 12.45 -7.52 13.17
N ARG A 76 13.66 -6.96 13.03
CA ARG A 76 14.26 -6.06 14.03
C ARG A 76 13.43 -4.79 14.23
N ARG A 77 12.95 -4.17 13.14
CA ARG A 77 12.11 -2.98 13.23
C ARG A 77 10.82 -3.24 14.00
N VAL A 78 10.15 -4.38 13.77
CA VAL A 78 8.94 -4.75 14.50
C VAL A 78 9.21 -4.88 16.00
N ASN A 79 10.34 -5.50 16.39
CA ASN A 79 10.71 -5.61 17.80
C ASN A 79 10.96 -4.23 18.42
N ILE A 80 11.70 -3.35 17.72
CA ILE A 80 11.94 -1.96 18.18
C ILE A 80 10.63 -1.20 18.34
N MET A 81 9.70 -1.27 17.41
CA MET A 81 8.39 -0.61 17.51
C MET A 81 7.62 -1.06 18.74
N LEU A 82 7.70 -2.34 19.11
CA LEU A 82 7.08 -2.87 20.32
C LEU A 82 7.76 -2.37 21.61
N GLU A 83 9.08 -2.28 21.59
CA GLU A 83 9.88 -1.72 22.70
C GLU A 83 9.64 -0.21 22.87
N GLU A 84 9.39 0.50 21.79
CA GLU A 84 9.06 1.94 21.75
C GLU A 84 7.59 2.24 22.11
N GLY A 85 6.77 1.23 22.38
CA GLY A 85 5.42 1.42 22.90
C GLY A 85 4.30 1.37 21.87
N LEU A 86 4.44 0.58 20.80
CA LEU A 86 3.38 0.41 19.78
C LEU A 86 2.05 -0.02 20.38
N ILE A 87 2.04 -0.90 21.39
CA ILE A 87 0.82 -1.39 22.01
C ILE A 87 0.14 -0.25 22.78
N GLU A 88 0.90 0.46 23.59
CA GLU A 88 0.46 1.59 24.41
C GLU A 88 -0.08 2.73 23.55
N GLU A 89 0.57 3.00 22.39
CA GLU A 89 0.10 3.98 21.41
C GLU A 89 -1.30 3.61 20.89
N VAL A 90 -1.51 2.36 20.48
CA VAL A 90 -2.80 1.89 19.97
C VAL A 90 -3.86 1.92 21.06
N GLU A 91 -3.54 1.54 22.30
CA GLU A 91 -4.46 1.63 23.43
C GLU A 91 -4.91 3.07 23.71
N LEU A 92 -3.97 4.02 23.67
CA LEU A 92 -4.27 5.44 23.85
C LEU A 92 -5.19 5.96 22.75
N LEU A 93 -4.93 5.57 21.51
CA LEU A 93 -5.77 5.95 20.36
C LEU A 93 -7.18 5.37 20.49
N LEU A 94 -7.32 4.11 20.88
CA LEU A 94 -8.62 3.46 21.11
C LEU A 94 -9.41 4.13 22.25
N LYS A 95 -8.74 4.62 23.29
CA LYS A 95 -9.37 5.38 24.37
C LYS A 95 -9.80 6.78 23.93
N LYS A 96 -8.99 7.42 23.06
CA LYS A 96 -9.22 8.82 22.62
C LYS A 96 -10.27 8.94 21.52
N TYR A 97 -10.32 7.98 20.61
CA TYR A 97 -11.20 8.03 19.44
C TYR A 97 -12.13 6.82 19.42
N LYS A 98 -13.44 7.09 19.26
CA LYS A 98 -14.43 6.00 19.12
C LYS A 98 -14.28 5.24 17.82
N GLU A 99 -13.91 5.95 16.74
CA GLU A 99 -13.70 5.37 15.41
C GLU A 99 -12.52 6.07 14.72
N PHE A 100 -11.58 5.31 14.20
CA PHE A 100 -10.52 5.78 13.29
C PHE A 100 -10.29 4.73 12.20
N PRO A 101 -11.29 4.55 11.31
CA PRO A 101 -11.38 3.38 10.42
C PRO A 101 -10.18 3.22 9.47
N THR A 102 -9.53 4.30 9.09
CA THR A 102 -8.36 4.26 8.20
C THR A 102 -7.11 3.77 8.95
N ALA A 103 -6.81 4.35 10.10
CA ALA A 103 -5.64 3.99 10.90
C ALA A 103 -5.76 2.57 11.49
N MET A 104 -6.97 2.17 11.92
CA MET A 104 -7.23 0.80 12.42
C MET A 104 -6.92 -0.30 11.41
N GLN A 105 -6.92 0.01 10.11
CA GLN A 105 -6.56 -0.93 9.05
C GLN A 105 -5.07 -0.87 8.70
N GLY A 106 -4.32 0.04 9.31
CA GLY A 106 -2.88 0.15 9.15
C GLY A 106 -2.16 -1.10 9.63
N LEU A 107 -1.10 -1.45 8.92
CA LEU A 107 -0.24 -2.59 9.25
C LEU A 107 0.44 -2.30 10.59
N GLY A 108 0.37 -3.23 11.52
CA GLY A 108 0.76 -3.09 12.91
C GLY A 108 -0.42 -2.77 13.82
N TYR A 109 -1.20 -1.74 13.53
CA TYR A 109 -2.36 -1.35 14.35
C TYR A 109 -3.46 -2.40 14.36
N LYS A 110 -3.79 -2.95 13.20
CA LYS A 110 -4.81 -3.98 13.08
C LYS A 110 -4.49 -5.20 13.95
N GLU A 111 -3.25 -5.65 13.91
CA GLU A 111 -2.79 -6.82 14.65
C GLU A 111 -2.75 -6.54 16.16
N VAL A 112 -2.33 -5.34 16.56
CA VAL A 112 -2.36 -4.90 17.96
C VAL A 112 -3.81 -4.83 18.49
N ILE A 113 -4.77 -4.35 17.69
CA ILE A 113 -6.19 -4.33 18.07
C ILE A 113 -6.73 -5.75 18.25
N GLU A 114 -6.36 -6.70 17.40
CA GLU A 114 -6.74 -8.11 17.58
C GLU A 114 -6.20 -8.69 18.88
N TYR A 115 -4.95 -8.32 19.26
CA TYR A 115 -4.35 -8.71 20.54
C TYR A 115 -5.06 -8.06 21.74
N ILE A 116 -5.30 -6.76 21.72
CA ILE A 116 -6.02 -6.03 22.79
C ILE A 116 -7.42 -6.61 23.01
N ASN A 117 -8.09 -7.03 21.94
CA ASN A 117 -9.41 -7.67 22.01
C ASN A 117 -9.35 -9.15 22.43
N GLY A 118 -8.17 -9.71 22.73
CA GLY A 118 -8.00 -11.09 23.17
C GLY A 118 -8.21 -12.15 22.09
N HIS A 119 -8.19 -11.76 20.82
CA HIS A 119 -8.38 -12.67 19.69
C HIS A 119 -7.12 -13.49 19.36
N ILE A 120 -5.95 -12.95 19.67
CA ILE A 120 -4.64 -13.57 19.42
C ILE A 120 -3.70 -13.31 20.62
N THR A 121 -2.68 -14.15 20.78
CA THR A 121 -1.62 -13.94 21.78
C THR A 121 -0.65 -12.85 21.33
N LYS A 122 0.21 -12.38 22.25
CA LYS A 122 1.25 -11.40 21.92
C LYS A 122 2.25 -11.95 20.91
N GLU A 123 2.62 -13.20 21.04
CA GLU A 123 3.52 -13.90 20.13
C GLU A 123 2.93 -14.01 18.73
N GLU A 124 1.67 -14.38 18.61
CA GLU A 124 0.93 -14.44 17.34
C GLU A 124 0.82 -13.07 16.70
N MET A 125 0.55 -12.01 17.47
CA MET A 125 0.52 -10.63 17.01
C MET A 125 1.87 -10.24 16.38
N ILE A 126 2.98 -10.49 17.09
CA ILE A 126 4.33 -10.16 16.63
C ILE A 126 4.65 -10.84 15.30
N GLU A 127 4.42 -12.15 15.22
CA GLU A 127 4.70 -12.90 13.99
C GLU A 127 3.77 -12.49 12.84
N LYS A 128 2.54 -12.11 13.14
CA LYS A 128 1.59 -11.61 12.15
C LYS A 128 2.04 -10.26 11.58
N ILE A 129 2.48 -9.32 12.43
CA ILE A 129 3.03 -8.01 11.99
C ILE A 129 4.26 -8.22 11.11
N LYS A 130 5.22 -9.06 11.52
CA LYS A 130 6.40 -9.39 10.73
C LYS A 130 6.02 -10.00 9.38
N GLY A 131 5.10 -10.97 9.37
CA GLY A 131 4.63 -11.65 8.18
C GLY A 131 3.96 -10.71 7.18
N GLU A 132 3.03 -9.88 7.64
CA GLU A 132 2.33 -8.91 6.79
C GLU A 132 3.27 -7.81 6.28
N THR A 133 4.24 -7.38 7.09
CA THR A 133 5.28 -6.43 6.64
C THR A 133 6.17 -7.02 5.54
N ARG A 134 6.57 -8.29 5.65
CA ARG A 134 7.30 -8.98 4.57
C ARG A 134 6.47 -9.09 3.29
N LYS A 135 5.18 -9.41 3.40
CA LYS A 135 4.25 -9.42 2.24
C LYS A 135 4.11 -8.03 1.62
N TYR A 136 4.03 -7.00 2.44
CA TYR A 136 3.96 -5.61 1.97
C TYR A 136 5.23 -5.21 1.20
N ALA A 137 6.40 -5.50 1.73
CA ALA A 137 7.67 -5.26 1.04
C ALA A 137 7.75 -5.99 -0.31
N LYS A 138 7.29 -7.25 -0.39
CA LYS A 138 7.21 -8.00 -1.65
C LYS A 138 6.28 -7.31 -2.66
N ARG A 139 5.11 -6.78 -2.22
CA ARG A 139 4.20 -6.04 -3.11
C ARG A 139 4.83 -4.76 -3.64
N GLN A 140 5.56 -4.01 -2.80
CA GLN A 140 6.29 -2.81 -3.22
C GLN A 140 7.33 -3.13 -4.31
N LEU A 141 8.18 -4.13 -4.09
CA LEU A 141 9.17 -4.54 -5.08
C LEU A 141 8.51 -4.97 -6.40
N THR A 142 7.41 -5.72 -6.32
CA THR A 142 6.65 -6.13 -7.51
C THR A 142 6.08 -4.93 -8.27
N TRP A 143 5.64 -3.90 -7.55
CA TRP A 143 5.12 -2.68 -8.15
C TRP A 143 6.21 -1.89 -8.87
N PHE A 144 7.35 -1.66 -8.24
CA PHE A 144 8.48 -0.94 -8.85
C PHE A 144 9.07 -1.68 -10.06
N ARG A 145 9.09 -3.03 -10.04
CA ARG A 145 9.58 -3.84 -11.17
C ARG A 145 8.72 -3.75 -12.43
N LYS A 146 7.49 -3.26 -12.33
CA LYS A 146 6.63 -3.02 -13.52
C LYS A 146 7.15 -1.86 -14.38
N ASN A 147 7.78 -0.88 -13.78
CA ASN A 147 8.42 0.20 -14.50
C ASN A 147 9.84 -0.22 -14.89
N LYS A 148 10.05 -0.50 -16.17
CA LYS A 148 11.36 -0.93 -16.73
C LYS A 148 12.43 0.17 -16.63
N GLN A 149 12.04 1.42 -16.46
CA GLN A 149 12.94 2.56 -16.32
C GLN A 149 13.35 2.81 -14.85
N THR A 150 12.92 1.99 -13.92
CA THR A 150 13.32 2.11 -12.52
C THR A 150 14.80 1.80 -12.35
N ILE A 151 15.55 2.75 -11.84
CA ILE A 151 16.96 2.62 -11.47
C ILE A 151 17.03 2.08 -10.05
N TRP A 152 17.71 0.93 -9.89
CA TRP A 152 17.78 0.24 -8.61
C TRP A 152 19.03 0.64 -7.85
N LEU A 153 18.83 1.19 -6.64
CA LEU A 153 19.88 1.52 -5.69
C LEU A 153 20.07 0.37 -4.71
N ASN A 154 21.31 0.10 -4.30
CA ASN A 154 21.60 -0.93 -3.32
C ASN A 154 21.41 -0.37 -1.90
N GLY A 155 20.43 -0.89 -1.16
CA GLY A 155 20.13 -0.47 0.21
C GLY A 155 21.18 -0.89 1.27
N LEU A 156 22.21 -1.65 0.87
CA LEU A 156 23.34 -2.06 1.72
C LEU A 156 24.63 -1.30 1.35
N ASP A 157 24.60 -0.54 0.29
CA ASP A 157 25.74 0.24 -0.19
C ASP A 157 25.88 1.52 0.61
N ASP A 158 27.07 2.14 0.51
CA ASP A 158 27.31 3.45 1.09
C ASP A 158 26.36 4.49 0.44
N ILE A 159 25.94 5.44 1.26
CA ILE A 159 25.10 6.57 0.83
C ILE A 159 25.77 7.33 -0.31
N GLN A 160 27.10 7.51 -0.25
CA GLN A 160 27.86 8.24 -1.27
C GLN A 160 27.82 7.54 -2.64
N ASN A 161 27.86 6.20 -2.67
CA ASN A 161 27.75 5.44 -3.91
C ASN A 161 26.36 5.58 -4.54
N ASN A 162 25.30 5.46 -3.74
CA ASN A 162 23.95 5.68 -4.21
C ASN A 162 23.70 7.12 -4.67
N LEU A 163 24.27 8.11 -3.95
CA LEU A 163 24.19 9.52 -4.34
C LEU A 163 24.87 9.78 -5.68
N LYS A 164 26.04 9.17 -5.93
CA LYS A 164 26.75 9.27 -7.21
C LYS A 164 25.87 8.78 -8.37
N ILE A 165 25.23 7.61 -8.24
CA ILE A 165 24.30 7.08 -9.24
C ILE A 165 23.18 8.08 -9.51
N ILE A 166 22.56 8.63 -8.46
CA ILE A 166 21.46 9.60 -8.59
C ILE A 166 21.92 10.86 -9.35
N LEU A 167 23.09 11.38 -9.03
CA LEU A 167 23.63 12.60 -9.65
C LEU A 167 24.08 12.37 -11.11
N GLU A 168 24.52 11.17 -11.46
CA GLU A 168 24.87 10.82 -12.84
C GLU A 168 23.63 10.76 -13.75
N GLU A 169 22.52 10.28 -13.25
CA GLU A 169 21.24 10.20 -13.99
C GLU A 169 20.50 11.56 -14.08
N TYR A 170 20.86 12.52 -13.24
CA TYR A 170 20.24 13.85 -13.24
C TYR A 170 20.89 14.82 -14.25
N LYS A 171 22.02 14.46 -14.85
CA LYS A 171 22.71 15.27 -15.88
C LYS A 171 22.07 15.08 -17.23
#